data_e4d8b2567965282c489f35758b17322b
#
_entry.id   e4d8b2567965282c489f35758b17322b
#
_cell.length_a   1.000
_cell.length_b   1.000
_cell.length_c   1.000
_cell.angle_alpha   90.00
_cell.angle_beta   90.00
_cell.angle_gamma   90.00
#
_symmetry.space_group_name_H-M   'P 1'
#
loop_
_entity.id
_entity.type
_entity.pdbx_description
1 polymer ?
#
loop_
_entity_poly.entity_id
_entity_poly.type
_entity_poly.pdbx_seq_one_letter_code
_entity_poly.pdbx_strand_id
1 'polypeptide(L)'
;MTIFLTGTIADTADDLDIKRFNKQIVECQWMINMSEGKTKPSNHPAYLMYKDHIEWVKKYKECFDAYRNKDFELCKTLSKEAEKIQPSFICEDLYINFKKRLYAKDPIFYKKWEYLGPTEANYYFVDGQWLRYENGKKEIDIKFGKC
;
A
#
# COMPACT_ATOMS: atom_id res chain seq x y z
N MET A 1 8.72 1.55 5.64
CA MET A 1 8.24 1.63 4.25
C MET A 1 6.95 0.84 4.09
N THR A 2 5.98 1.38 3.37
CA THR A 2 4.68 0.75 3.14
C THR A 2 3.99 1.41 1.95
N ILE A 3 3.29 0.61 1.15
CA ILE A 3 2.34 1.11 0.14
C ILE A 3 0.95 0.91 0.72
N PHE A 4 0.28 2.01 1.08
CA PHE A 4 -1.09 1.96 1.61
C PHE A 4 -2.12 1.68 0.52
N LEU A 5 -3.13 0.91 0.86
CA LEU A 5 -4.31 0.68 0.03
C LEU A 5 -5.55 0.67 0.93
N THR A 6 -6.51 1.52 0.62
CA THR A 6 -7.77 1.60 1.36
C THR A 6 -8.96 1.09 0.53
N GLY A 7 -8.70 0.74 -0.70
CA GLY A 7 -9.63 0.29 -1.71
C GLY A 7 -8.92 0.33 -3.05
N THR A 8 -9.53 0.91 -4.08
CA THR A 8 -8.82 1.18 -5.34
C THR A 8 -7.67 2.16 -5.09
N ILE A 9 -6.73 2.27 -6.03
CA ILE A 9 -5.63 3.23 -5.90
C ILE A 9 -6.19 4.66 -5.90
N ALA A 10 -7.20 4.95 -6.72
CA ALA A 10 -7.86 6.26 -6.74
C ALA A 10 -8.51 6.59 -5.39
N ASP A 11 -9.20 5.62 -4.76
CA ASP A 11 -9.76 5.80 -3.42
C ASP A 11 -8.66 6.10 -2.40
N THR A 12 -7.55 5.38 -2.49
CA THR A 12 -6.42 5.55 -1.58
C THR A 12 -5.83 6.96 -1.70
N ALA A 13 -5.64 7.45 -2.93
CA ALA A 13 -5.13 8.81 -3.16
C ALA A 13 -6.05 9.86 -2.53
N ASP A 14 -7.36 9.65 -2.61
CA ASP A 14 -8.36 10.55 -2.03
C ASP A 14 -8.41 10.47 -0.49
N ASP A 15 -8.18 9.29 0.06
CA ASP A 15 -8.27 9.03 1.49
C ASP A 15 -7.09 9.54 2.32
N LEU A 16 -5.89 9.55 1.76
CA LEU A 16 -4.68 9.85 2.53
C LEU A 16 -4.52 11.33 2.87
N ASP A 17 -4.03 11.62 4.07
CA ASP A 17 -3.56 12.95 4.43
C ASP A 17 -2.34 13.30 3.58
N ILE A 18 -2.08 14.62 3.43
CA ILE A 18 -1.06 15.11 2.49
C ILE A 18 0.35 14.55 2.78
N LYS A 19 0.70 14.41 4.05
CA LYS A 19 2.01 13.87 4.45
C LYS A 19 2.19 12.44 3.96
N ARG A 20 1.20 11.59 4.19
CA ARG A 20 1.26 10.19 3.78
C ARG A 20 1.07 10.02 2.28
N PHE A 21 0.24 10.87 1.67
CA PHE A 21 0.10 10.93 0.22
C PHE A 21 1.45 11.14 -0.47
N ASN A 22 2.18 12.19 -0.07
CA ASN A 22 3.48 12.51 -0.66
C ASN A 22 4.50 11.39 -0.40
N LYS A 23 4.44 10.78 0.77
CA LYS A 23 5.34 9.68 1.12
C LYS A 23 5.13 8.47 0.23
N GLN A 24 3.90 8.18 -0.21
CA GLN A 24 3.63 7.06 -1.12
C GLN A 24 4.37 7.23 -2.45
N ILE A 25 4.43 8.43 -2.99
CA ILE A 25 5.16 8.70 -4.24
C ILE A 25 6.65 8.39 -4.06
N VAL A 26 7.23 8.81 -2.93
CA VAL A 26 8.64 8.53 -2.61
C VAL A 26 8.89 7.04 -2.44
N GLU A 27 8.02 6.33 -1.74
CA GLU A 27 8.14 4.89 -1.52
C GLU A 27 8.09 4.11 -2.83
N CYS A 28 7.17 4.48 -3.72
CA CYS A 28 7.07 3.85 -5.04
C CYS A 28 8.34 4.09 -5.85
N GLN A 29 8.84 5.33 -5.87
CA GLN A 29 10.05 5.66 -6.62
C GLN A 29 11.26 4.87 -6.09
N TRP A 30 11.34 4.69 -4.77
CA TRP A 30 12.40 3.89 -4.15
C TRP A 30 12.35 2.43 -4.62
N MET A 31 11.16 1.83 -4.65
CA MET A 31 11.01 0.45 -5.15
C MET A 31 11.36 0.33 -6.64
N ILE A 32 10.92 1.31 -7.44
CA ILE A 32 11.21 1.35 -8.88
C ILE A 32 12.72 1.44 -9.10
N ASN A 33 13.40 2.33 -8.37
CA ASN A 33 14.84 2.49 -8.48
C ASN A 33 15.61 1.20 -8.15
N MET A 34 15.19 0.48 -7.11
CA MET A 34 15.79 -0.80 -6.77
C MET A 34 15.58 -1.83 -7.87
N SER A 35 14.39 -1.89 -8.46
CA SER A 35 14.08 -2.85 -9.53
C SER A 35 14.87 -2.57 -10.81
N GLU A 36 15.22 -1.30 -11.05
CA GLU A 36 16.00 -0.88 -12.21
C GLU A 36 17.51 -0.90 -11.98
N GLY A 37 17.94 -1.35 -10.81
CA GLY A 37 19.36 -1.44 -10.47
C GLY A 37 20.02 -0.09 -10.15
N LYS A 38 19.25 0.98 -9.98
CA LYS A 38 19.77 2.32 -9.65
C LYS A 38 20.24 2.44 -8.21
N THR A 39 19.67 1.62 -7.33
CA THR A 39 20.05 1.52 -5.92
C THR A 39 20.15 0.05 -5.53
N LYS A 40 20.89 -0.23 -4.44
CA LYS A 40 21.06 -1.59 -3.94
C LYS A 40 19.71 -2.17 -3.47
N PRO A 41 19.35 -3.40 -3.88
CA PRO A 41 18.12 -4.04 -3.41
C PRO A 41 18.07 -4.18 -1.90
N SER A 42 16.88 -3.97 -1.33
CA SER A 42 16.62 -4.12 0.10
C SER A 42 15.99 -5.47 0.40
N ASN A 43 16.21 -5.97 1.61
CA ASN A 43 15.51 -7.14 2.15
C ASN A 43 14.27 -6.73 2.96
N HIS A 44 13.87 -5.45 2.92
CA HIS A 44 12.68 -4.99 3.62
C HIS A 44 11.44 -5.72 3.08
N PRO A 45 10.55 -6.23 3.97
CA PRO A 45 9.38 -7.02 3.55
C PRO A 45 8.49 -6.32 2.52
N ALA A 46 8.35 -5.01 2.60
CA ALA A 46 7.54 -4.25 1.64
C ALA A 46 8.12 -4.36 0.22
N TYR A 47 9.44 -4.28 0.06
CA TYR A 47 10.07 -4.46 -1.24
C TYR A 47 9.92 -5.92 -1.71
N LEU A 48 10.18 -6.89 -0.84
CA LEU A 48 10.04 -8.31 -1.18
C LEU A 48 8.61 -8.64 -1.62
N MET A 49 7.61 -8.00 -1.02
CA MET A 49 6.20 -8.17 -1.37
C MET A 49 5.89 -7.69 -2.79
N TYR A 50 6.49 -6.59 -3.23
CA TYR A 50 6.15 -5.93 -4.50
C TYR A 50 7.20 -6.05 -5.61
N LYS A 51 8.37 -6.64 -5.33
CA LYS A 51 9.48 -6.69 -6.30
C LYS A 51 9.12 -7.33 -7.64
N ASP A 52 8.21 -8.30 -7.65
CA ASP A 52 7.74 -8.97 -8.86
C ASP A 52 6.50 -8.31 -9.47
N HIS A 53 6.08 -7.15 -8.91
CA HIS A 53 4.88 -6.42 -9.32
C HIS A 53 5.19 -4.94 -9.58
N ILE A 54 6.39 -4.65 -10.08
CA ILE A 54 6.85 -3.27 -10.27
C ILE A 54 5.98 -2.50 -11.28
N GLU A 55 5.44 -3.17 -12.30
CA GLU A 55 4.53 -2.50 -13.22
C GLU A 55 3.28 -1.97 -12.52
N TRP A 56 2.76 -2.72 -11.54
CA TRP A 56 1.67 -2.25 -10.69
C TRP A 56 2.10 -1.07 -9.81
N VAL A 57 3.30 -1.13 -9.23
CA VAL A 57 3.86 -0.04 -8.41
C VAL A 57 4.00 1.23 -9.25
N LYS A 58 4.44 1.12 -10.51
CA LYS A 58 4.52 2.26 -11.43
C LYS A 58 3.14 2.86 -11.69
N LYS A 59 2.11 2.03 -11.89
CA LYS A 59 0.72 2.50 -12.07
C LYS A 59 0.19 3.19 -10.83
N TYR A 60 0.49 2.64 -9.66
CA TYR A 60 0.14 3.26 -8.37
C TYR A 60 0.72 4.68 -8.29
N LYS A 61 2.01 4.83 -8.58
CA LYS A 61 2.67 6.13 -8.57
C LYS A 61 2.06 7.09 -9.60
N GLU A 62 1.80 6.61 -10.81
CA GLU A 62 1.16 7.42 -11.88
C GLU A 62 -0.22 7.93 -11.44
N CYS A 63 -1.02 7.09 -10.76
CA CYS A 63 -2.31 7.50 -10.22
C CYS A 63 -2.15 8.63 -9.21
N PHE A 64 -1.18 8.52 -8.32
CA PHE A 64 -0.91 9.55 -7.31
C PHE A 64 -0.39 10.84 -7.94
N ASP A 65 0.48 10.75 -8.95
CA ASP A 65 0.96 11.92 -9.70
C ASP A 65 -0.19 12.63 -10.40
N ALA A 66 -1.09 11.89 -11.04
CA ALA A 66 -2.28 12.44 -11.69
C ALA A 66 -3.21 13.14 -10.69
N TYR A 67 -3.45 12.51 -9.55
CA TYR A 67 -4.26 13.08 -8.48
C TYR A 67 -3.66 14.39 -7.96
N ARG A 68 -2.35 14.40 -7.72
CA ARG A 68 -1.63 15.60 -7.25
C ARG A 68 -1.72 16.75 -8.26
N ASN A 69 -1.74 16.44 -9.55
CA ASN A 69 -1.90 17.42 -10.62
C ASN A 69 -3.38 17.77 -10.88
N LYS A 70 -4.30 17.28 -10.04
CA LYS A 70 -5.74 17.50 -10.14
C LYS A 70 -6.37 16.93 -11.42
N ASP A 71 -5.69 15.98 -12.06
CA ASP A 71 -6.23 15.22 -13.18
C ASP A 71 -6.93 13.97 -12.66
N PHE A 72 -8.12 14.15 -12.08
CA PHE A 72 -8.87 13.10 -11.42
C PHE A 72 -9.38 12.02 -12.38
N GLU A 73 -9.69 12.40 -13.61
CA GLU A 73 -10.14 11.45 -14.64
C GLU A 73 -8.99 10.51 -15.05
N LEU A 74 -7.79 11.05 -15.24
CA LEU A 74 -6.61 10.24 -15.51
C LEU A 74 -6.30 9.33 -14.33
N CYS A 75 -6.39 9.84 -13.10
CA CYS A 75 -6.20 9.04 -11.90
C CYS A 75 -7.12 7.82 -11.89
N LYS A 76 -8.42 8.01 -12.15
CA LYS A 76 -9.40 6.92 -12.22
C LYS A 76 -9.08 5.91 -13.32
N THR A 77 -8.71 6.40 -14.49
CA THR A 77 -8.34 5.54 -15.64
C THR A 77 -7.15 4.67 -15.30
N LEU A 78 -6.09 5.27 -14.76
CA LEU A 78 -4.88 4.55 -14.35
C LEU A 78 -5.15 3.55 -13.23
N SER A 79 -6.04 3.90 -12.29
CA SER A 79 -6.47 3.01 -11.22
C SER A 79 -7.15 1.76 -11.77
N LYS A 80 -8.03 1.91 -12.76
CA LYS A 80 -8.68 0.78 -13.43
C LYS A 80 -7.69 -0.09 -14.21
N GLU A 81 -6.72 0.53 -14.88
CA GLU A 81 -5.66 -0.20 -15.57
C GLU A 81 -4.82 -1.01 -14.57
N ALA A 82 -4.52 -0.44 -13.41
CA ALA A 82 -3.77 -1.12 -12.36
C ALA A 82 -4.53 -2.35 -11.82
N GLU A 83 -5.85 -2.29 -11.74
CA GLU A 83 -6.66 -3.44 -11.30
C GLU A 83 -6.43 -4.68 -12.18
N LYS A 84 -6.16 -4.49 -13.48
CA LYS A 84 -5.93 -5.58 -14.42
C LYS A 84 -4.62 -6.33 -14.17
N ILE A 85 -3.64 -5.66 -13.56
CA ILE A 85 -2.32 -6.22 -13.26
C ILE A 85 -2.05 -6.28 -11.76
N GLN A 86 -3.10 -6.15 -10.96
CA GLN A 86 -3.02 -6.13 -9.51
C GLN A 86 -2.52 -7.45 -8.96
N PRO A 87 -1.57 -7.43 -8.00
CA PRO A 87 -1.15 -8.66 -7.32
C PRO A 87 -2.33 -9.38 -6.68
N SER A 88 -2.36 -10.71 -6.78
CA SER A 88 -3.46 -11.54 -6.28
C SER A 88 -3.63 -11.49 -4.75
N PHE A 89 -2.60 -11.10 -4.01
CA PHE A 89 -2.66 -10.99 -2.54
C PHE A 89 -3.41 -9.74 -2.06
N ILE A 90 -3.70 -8.79 -2.94
CA ILE A 90 -4.46 -7.58 -2.56
C ILE A 90 -5.92 -7.98 -2.35
N CYS A 91 -6.42 -7.72 -1.15
CA CYS A 91 -7.74 -8.17 -0.72
C CYS A 91 -8.31 -7.28 0.39
N GLU A 92 -9.55 -7.54 0.78
CA GLU A 92 -10.28 -6.77 1.80
C GLU A 92 -9.56 -6.74 3.15
N ASP A 93 -9.00 -7.87 3.61
CA ASP A 93 -8.26 -7.92 4.87
C ASP A 93 -7.12 -6.91 4.88
N LEU A 94 -6.42 -6.77 3.75
CA LEU A 94 -5.31 -5.82 3.62
C LEU A 94 -5.83 -4.37 3.72
N TYR A 95 -6.94 -4.05 3.06
CA TYR A 95 -7.56 -2.72 3.14
C TYR A 95 -7.96 -2.39 4.57
N ILE A 96 -8.60 -3.32 5.26
CA ILE A 96 -9.00 -3.14 6.66
C ILE A 96 -7.79 -2.89 7.55
N ASN A 97 -6.72 -3.67 7.37
CA ASN A 97 -5.48 -3.50 8.13
C ASN A 97 -4.89 -2.10 7.93
N PHE A 98 -4.80 -1.62 6.68
CA PHE A 98 -4.28 -0.28 6.40
C PHE A 98 -5.15 0.82 7.00
N LYS A 99 -6.47 0.69 6.94
CA LYS A 99 -7.38 1.66 7.57
C LYS A 99 -7.17 1.73 9.08
N LYS A 100 -7.03 0.59 9.74
CA LYS A 100 -6.74 0.54 11.18
C LYS A 100 -5.39 1.15 11.53
N ARG A 101 -4.38 0.91 10.71
CA ARG A 101 -3.04 1.49 10.91
C ARG A 101 -3.04 3.00 10.73
N LEU A 102 -3.74 3.50 9.74
CA LEU A 102 -3.88 4.93 9.49
C LEU A 102 -4.63 5.60 10.63
N TYR A 103 -5.72 4.99 11.10
CA TYR A 103 -6.46 5.48 12.27
C TYR A 103 -5.55 5.53 13.51
N ALA A 104 -4.72 4.51 13.74
CA ALA A 104 -3.79 4.50 14.88
C ALA A 104 -2.75 5.64 14.79
N LYS A 105 -2.34 6.02 13.57
CA LYS A 105 -1.35 7.09 13.34
C LYS A 105 -1.95 8.50 13.51
N ASP A 106 -3.18 8.70 13.05
CA ASP A 106 -3.86 10.00 13.09
C ASP A 106 -5.37 9.80 13.28
N PRO A 107 -5.81 9.57 14.54
CA PRO A 107 -7.22 9.31 14.83
C PRO A 107 -8.15 10.46 14.47
N ILE A 108 -7.66 11.69 14.43
CA ILE A 108 -8.47 12.86 14.10
C ILE A 108 -8.74 12.88 12.61
N PHE A 109 -7.70 12.78 11.80
CA PHE A 109 -7.84 12.80 10.34
C PHE A 109 -8.61 11.58 9.83
N TYR A 110 -8.33 10.38 10.38
CA TYR A 110 -8.95 9.12 9.96
C TYR A 110 -10.13 8.70 10.84
N LYS A 111 -10.83 9.64 11.44
CA LYS A 111 -11.95 9.37 12.34
C LYS A 111 -13.05 8.52 11.71
N LYS A 112 -13.23 8.60 10.39
CA LYS A 112 -14.21 7.77 9.67
C LYS A 112 -13.98 6.28 9.83
N TRP A 113 -12.76 5.86 10.22
CA TRP A 113 -12.40 4.45 10.44
C TRP A 113 -12.30 4.07 11.92
N GLU A 114 -12.77 4.92 12.82
CA GLU A 114 -12.80 4.67 14.26
C GLU A 114 -13.53 3.37 14.60
N TYR A 115 -14.60 3.03 13.86
CA TYR A 115 -15.37 1.81 14.09
C TYR A 115 -14.58 0.53 13.86
N LEU A 116 -13.47 0.57 13.12
CA LEU A 116 -12.59 -0.57 12.90
C LEU A 116 -11.62 -0.79 14.06
N GLY A 117 -11.36 0.26 14.85
CA GLY A 117 -10.36 0.25 15.90
C GLY A 117 -8.93 0.42 15.37
N PRO A 118 -7.96 0.70 16.27
CA PRO A 118 -6.57 0.88 15.87
C PRO A 118 -5.83 -0.45 15.77
N THR A 119 -4.72 -0.47 15.02
CA THR A 119 -3.73 -1.53 15.08
C THR A 119 -2.36 -1.01 14.63
N GLU A 120 -1.31 -1.58 15.19
CA GLU A 120 0.08 -1.35 14.77
C GLU A 120 0.64 -2.55 14.01
N ALA A 121 -0.18 -3.61 13.85
CA ALA A 121 0.24 -4.80 13.12
C ALA A 121 0.42 -4.49 11.63
N ASN A 122 1.55 -4.91 11.08
CA ASN A 122 1.88 -4.80 9.67
C ASN A 122 1.83 -6.18 9.03
N TYR A 123 1.23 -6.28 7.85
CA TYR A 123 1.16 -7.52 7.11
C TYR A 123 1.89 -7.41 5.79
N TYR A 124 2.73 -8.41 5.51
CA TYR A 124 3.47 -8.50 4.25
C TYR A 124 3.31 -9.90 3.67
N PHE A 125 3.05 -9.97 2.36
CA PHE A 125 2.97 -11.23 1.64
C PHE A 125 4.33 -11.52 1.00
N VAL A 126 5.05 -12.51 1.55
CA VAL A 126 6.41 -12.85 1.12
C VAL A 126 6.52 -14.36 0.97
N ASP A 127 7.07 -14.82 -0.16
CA ASP A 127 7.27 -16.24 -0.44
C ASP A 127 5.99 -17.10 -0.28
N GLY A 128 4.86 -16.56 -0.74
CA GLY A 128 3.58 -17.26 -0.70
C GLY A 128 2.89 -17.28 0.65
N GLN A 129 3.38 -16.52 1.63
CA GLN A 129 2.86 -16.52 2.99
C GLN A 129 2.60 -15.09 3.49
N TRP A 130 1.55 -14.93 4.30
CA TRP A 130 1.32 -13.70 5.05
C TRP A 130 2.13 -13.70 6.33
N LEU A 131 2.92 -12.65 6.51
CA LEU A 131 3.72 -12.42 7.71
C LEU A 131 3.16 -11.24 8.47
N ARG A 132 2.90 -11.44 9.76
CA ARG A 132 2.46 -10.40 10.67
C ARG A 132 3.66 -9.88 11.46
N TYR A 133 3.86 -8.56 11.41
CA TYR A 133 4.90 -7.86 12.17
C TYR A 133 4.23 -6.97 13.20
N GLU A 134 4.48 -7.21 14.49
CA GLU A 134 3.93 -6.41 15.58
C GLU A 134 4.85 -6.50 16.78
N ASN A 135 5.12 -5.36 17.43
CA ASN A 135 5.95 -5.28 18.65
C ASN A 135 7.32 -5.96 18.48
N GLY A 136 7.95 -5.81 17.32
CA GLY A 136 9.26 -6.41 17.02
C GLY A 136 9.22 -7.91 16.75
N LYS A 137 8.05 -8.53 16.70
CA LYS A 137 7.89 -9.96 16.42
C LYS A 137 7.37 -10.16 15.00
N LYS A 138 7.86 -11.21 14.36
CA LYS A 138 7.42 -11.66 13.04
C LYS A 138 6.81 -13.04 13.18
N GLU A 139 5.56 -13.20 12.72
CA GLU A 139 4.83 -14.46 12.77
C GLU A 139 4.13 -14.75 11.44
N ILE A 140 4.02 -16.03 11.08
CA ILE A 140 3.20 -16.45 9.94
C ILE A 140 1.74 -16.42 10.40
N ASP A 141 0.88 -15.74 9.62
CA ASP A 141 -0.56 -15.70 9.88
C ASP A 141 -1.31 -16.43 8.77
N ILE A 142 -1.77 -17.65 9.05
CA ILE A 142 -2.45 -18.50 8.07
C ILE A 142 -3.91 -18.10 7.85
N LYS A 143 -4.47 -17.21 8.69
CA LYS A 143 -5.87 -16.78 8.60
C LYS A 143 -6.02 -15.48 7.83
N PHE A 144 -4.96 -14.67 7.74
CA PHE A 144 -5.01 -13.40 7.05
C PHE A 144 -5.04 -13.59 5.54
N GLY A 145 -5.78 -12.72 4.85
CA GLY A 145 -5.76 -12.67 3.39
C GLY A 145 -6.59 -13.76 2.69
N LYS A 146 -7.49 -14.43 3.39
CA LYS A 146 -8.38 -15.44 2.83
C LYS A 146 -9.72 -14.82 2.39
N CYS A 147 -9.61 -13.78 1.62
CA CYS A 147 -10.79 -13.05 1.14
C CYS A 147 -11.39 -13.68 -0.11
#